data_636c74b586d48d7140049808fb31149b
#
_entry.id   636c74b586d48d7140049808fb31149b
#
_cell.length_a   1.000
_cell.length_b   1.000
_cell.length_c   1.000
_cell.angle_alpha   90.00
_cell.angle_beta   90.00
_cell.angle_gamma   90.00
#
_symmetry.space_group_name_H-M   'P 1'
#
loop_
_entity.id
_entity.type
_entity.pdbx_description
1 polymer ?
#
loop_
_entity_poly.entity_id
_entity_poly.type
_entity_poly.pdbx_seq_one_letter_code
_entity_poly.pdbx_strand_id
1 'polypeptide(L)'
;MVGNLISKNSVLQQIIDSDTVYTSTVYAIGKDGKPAWPECYTIEMLRSREKFMGYRSFQKEYMHNPITEGAVFQERWIQWKRMLKLRYYESLVLYIDPSFKDSSKNDYKAAKLWGRPRCGLKSAKHTELHCLRAFVRQCSVGEMVRWVYDLWDMLPEDAAVTIYMEANFMQDTILDEFEREGNQRGYQVPVTADKRKKPDKFARIEAVSPLWERGFVWYNEKLKNDNEIGRAHV
;
A
#
# COMPACT_ATOMS: atom_id res chain seq x y z
N MET A 1 -37.10 1.09 -1.39
CA MET A 1 -35.72 1.67 -1.28
C MET A 1 -34.88 1.06 -2.38
N VAL A 2 -34.06 1.84 -3.08
CA VAL A 2 -33.17 1.36 -4.14
C VAL A 2 -31.75 1.83 -3.80
N GLY A 3 -30.76 0.96 -3.94
CA GLY A 3 -29.38 1.35 -3.67
C GLY A 3 -28.40 0.16 -3.80
N ASN A 4 -27.11 0.44 -3.67
CA ASN A 4 -26.05 -0.56 -3.67
C ASN A 4 -25.73 -1.02 -2.25
N LEU A 5 -25.40 -2.28 -2.08
CA LEU A 5 -24.88 -2.83 -0.82
C LEU A 5 -23.40 -2.46 -0.66
N ILE A 6 -23.15 -1.34 -0.03
CA ILE A 6 -21.80 -0.79 0.15
C ILE A 6 -21.09 -1.28 1.42
N SER A 7 -21.84 -1.85 2.37
CA SER A 7 -21.32 -2.42 3.62
C SER A 7 -22.24 -3.54 4.11
N LYS A 8 -21.66 -4.56 4.74
CA LYS A 8 -22.42 -5.64 5.40
C LYS A 8 -23.29 -5.17 6.56
N ASN A 9 -22.97 -4.01 7.13
CA ASN A 9 -23.72 -3.40 8.24
C ASN A 9 -24.57 -2.21 7.77
N SER A 10 -24.81 -2.08 6.46
CA SER A 10 -25.65 -0.99 5.93
C SER A 10 -27.11 -1.17 6.32
N VAL A 11 -27.85 -0.06 6.40
CA VAL A 11 -29.30 -0.07 6.63
C VAL A 11 -30.01 -0.95 5.59
N LEU A 12 -29.57 -0.90 4.34
CA LEU A 12 -30.14 -1.73 3.26
C LEU A 12 -29.93 -3.22 3.54
N GLN A 13 -28.74 -3.62 4.03
CA GLN A 13 -28.48 -5.01 4.40
C GLN A 13 -29.37 -5.45 5.59
N GLN A 14 -29.50 -4.61 6.61
CA GLN A 14 -30.35 -4.90 7.76
C GLN A 14 -31.84 -5.09 7.35
N ILE A 15 -32.31 -4.28 6.40
CA ILE A 15 -33.68 -4.43 5.84
C ILE A 15 -33.82 -5.76 5.09
N ILE A 16 -32.82 -6.15 4.28
CA ILE A 16 -32.80 -7.43 3.58
C ILE A 16 -32.81 -8.59 4.59
N ASP A 17 -31.95 -8.53 5.59
CA ASP A 17 -31.79 -9.56 6.60
C ASP A 17 -33.03 -9.68 7.53
N SER A 18 -33.86 -8.64 7.64
CA SER A 18 -35.06 -8.65 8.46
C SER A 18 -36.20 -9.52 7.89
N ASP A 19 -36.10 -9.87 6.61
CA ASP A 19 -37.13 -10.65 5.86
C ASP A 19 -38.55 -10.09 5.95
N THR A 20 -38.66 -8.78 6.29
CA THR A 20 -39.96 -8.11 6.45
C THR A 20 -40.48 -7.45 5.18
N VAL A 21 -39.62 -7.36 4.14
CA VAL A 21 -39.92 -6.69 2.87
C VAL A 21 -39.48 -7.54 1.70
N TYR A 22 -40.22 -7.44 0.61
CA TYR A 22 -39.80 -8.05 -0.64
C TYR A 22 -38.51 -7.41 -1.14
N THR A 23 -37.51 -8.22 -1.43
CA THR A 23 -36.20 -7.76 -1.94
C THR A 23 -35.92 -8.38 -3.29
N SER A 24 -35.37 -7.56 -4.19
CA SER A 24 -34.85 -8.02 -5.49
C SER A 24 -33.44 -7.48 -5.66
N THR A 25 -32.48 -8.39 -5.90
CA THR A 25 -31.08 -8.04 -6.10
C THR A 25 -30.65 -8.40 -7.51
N VAL A 26 -30.12 -7.42 -8.24
CA VAL A 26 -29.63 -7.61 -9.61
C VAL A 26 -28.12 -7.46 -9.61
N TYR A 27 -27.40 -8.55 -9.87
CA TYR A 27 -25.96 -8.55 -10.03
C TYR A 27 -25.60 -8.18 -11.48
N ALA A 28 -24.60 -7.31 -11.68
CA ALA A 28 -24.19 -6.91 -13.03
C ALA A 28 -23.75 -8.12 -13.91
N ILE A 29 -23.20 -9.15 -13.29
CA ILE A 29 -22.86 -10.42 -13.94
C ILE A 29 -23.59 -11.53 -13.19
N GLY A 30 -24.44 -12.27 -13.90
CA GLY A 30 -25.19 -13.39 -13.37
C GLY A 30 -24.31 -14.61 -13.04
N LYS A 31 -24.88 -15.60 -12.35
CA LYS A 31 -24.19 -16.87 -12.06
C LYS A 31 -23.78 -17.65 -13.31
N ASP A 32 -24.46 -17.41 -14.42
CA ASP A 32 -24.17 -17.95 -15.75
C ASP A 32 -23.03 -17.20 -16.48
N GLY A 33 -22.44 -16.18 -15.84
CA GLY A 33 -21.37 -15.37 -16.40
C GLY A 33 -21.82 -14.33 -17.42
N LYS A 34 -23.13 -14.15 -17.62
CA LYS A 34 -23.68 -13.17 -18.57
C LYS A 34 -24.03 -11.85 -17.89
N PRO A 35 -23.98 -10.73 -18.62
CA PRO A 35 -24.48 -9.46 -18.10
C PRO A 35 -25.97 -9.53 -17.79
N ALA A 36 -26.41 -8.93 -16.69
CA ALA A 36 -27.82 -8.81 -16.35
C ALA A 36 -28.59 -7.86 -17.30
N TRP A 37 -27.86 -6.94 -17.93
CA TRP A 37 -28.42 -5.96 -18.86
C TRP A 37 -27.56 -5.88 -20.13
N PRO A 38 -27.65 -6.92 -21.01
CA PRO A 38 -26.77 -7.07 -22.18
C PRO A 38 -26.94 -5.97 -23.22
N GLU A 39 -28.10 -5.30 -23.28
CA GLU A 39 -28.35 -4.19 -24.21
C GLU A 39 -27.53 -2.93 -23.86
N CYS A 40 -27.16 -2.77 -22.59
CA CYS A 40 -26.38 -1.62 -22.13
C CYS A 40 -24.93 -1.97 -21.79
N TYR A 41 -24.68 -3.18 -21.33
CA TYR A 41 -23.36 -3.62 -20.86
C TYR A 41 -22.98 -4.96 -21.43
N THR A 42 -21.97 -4.98 -22.30
CA THR A 42 -21.38 -6.26 -22.72
C THR A 42 -20.48 -6.81 -21.60
N ILE A 43 -20.17 -8.10 -21.65
CA ILE A 43 -19.30 -8.72 -20.66
C ILE A 43 -17.87 -8.10 -20.71
N GLU A 44 -17.41 -7.74 -21.89
CA GLU A 44 -16.10 -7.09 -22.10
C GLU A 44 -16.07 -5.70 -21.44
N MET A 45 -17.15 -4.93 -21.55
CA MET A 45 -17.28 -3.63 -20.89
C MET A 45 -17.27 -3.78 -19.37
N LEU A 46 -17.99 -4.76 -18.82
CA LEU A 46 -17.99 -5.02 -17.38
C LEU A 46 -16.62 -5.48 -16.87
N ARG A 47 -15.94 -6.35 -17.61
CA ARG A 47 -14.57 -6.76 -17.29
C ARG A 47 -13.55 -5.62 -17.40
N SER A 48 -13.73 -4.75 -18.38
CA SER A 48 -12.90 -3.54 -18.49
C SER A 48 -13.12 -2.59 -17.31
N ARG A 49 -14.37 -2.42 -16.86
CA ARG A 49 -14.69 -1.62 -15.65
C ARG A 49 -14.11 -2.25 -14.39
N GLU A 50 -14.25 -3.56 -14.22
CA GLU A 50 -13.62 -4.28 -13.11
C GLU A 50 -12.11 -4.04 -13.08
N LYS A 51 -11.45 -4.15 -14.23
CA LYS A 51 -10.02 -3.87 -14.37
C LYS A 51 -9.66 -2.41 -14.08
N PHE A 52 -10.53 -1.47 -14.45
CA PHE A 52 -10.30 -0.04 -14.22
C PHE A 52 -10.48 0.36 -12.74
N MET A 53 -11.56 -0.08 -12.10
CA MET A 53 -11.88 0.33 -10.73
C MET A 53 -11.30 -0.59 -9.65
N GLY A 54 -10.81 -1.78 -10.04
CA GLY A 54 -10.34 -2.84 -9.16
C GLY A 54 -11.44 -3.79 -8.70
N TYR A 55 -11.05 -5.04 -8.43
CA TYR A 55 -11.97 -6.12 -8.06
C TYR A 55 -12.91 -5.74 -6.92
N ARG A 56 -12.39 -5.12 -5.87
CA ARG A 56 -13.14 -4.81 -4.66
C ARG A 56 -14.22 -3.76 -4.88
N SER A 57 -13.90 -2.66 -5.57
CA SER A 57 -14.88 -1.64 -5.93
C SER A 57 -15.94 -2.21 -6.86
N PHE A 58 -15.55 -3.09 -7.80
CA PHE A 58 -16.49 -3.77 -8.68
C PHE A 58 -17.43 -4.70 -7.91
N GLN A 59 -16.91 -5.50 -6.98
CA GLN A 59 -17.76 -6.36 -6.14
C GLN A 59 -18.78 -5.55 -5.34
N LYS A 60 -18.39 -4.43 -4.78
CA LYS A 60 -19.25 -3.55 -4.00
C LYS A 60 -20.33 -2.86 -4.86
N GLU A 61 -19.92 -2.25 -5.98
CA GLU A 61 -20.81 -1.37 -6.76
C GLU A 61 -21.64 -2.13 -7.80
N TYR A 62 -21.13 -3.23 -8.33
CA TYR A 62 -21.75 -3.99 -9.42
C TYR A 62 -22.27 -5.37 -9.00
N MET A 63 -21.71 -5.94 -7.94
CA MET A 63 -22.04 -7.30 -7.51
C MET A 63 -22.71 -7.36 -6.14
N HIS A 64 -23.02 -6.21 -5.52
CA HIS A 64 -23.63 -6.12 -4.18
C HIS A 64 -22.95 -7.03 -3.14
N ASN A 65 -21.63 -7.23 -3.29
CA ASN A 65 -20.83 -8.09 -2.43
C ASN A 65 -19.73 -7.27 -1.76
N PRO A 66 -20.05 -6.51 -0.69
CA PRO A 66 -19.06 -5.75 0.05
C PRO A 66 -18.07 -6.69 0.74
N ILE A 67 -16.81 -6.61 0.34
CA ILE A 67 -15.74 -7.41 0.93
C ILE A 67 -15.40 -6.85 2.30
N THR A 68 -15.33 -7.73 3.29
CA THR A 68 -15.08 -7.37 4.71
C THR A 68 -13.66 -6.80 4.90
N GLU A 69 -13.48 -5.97 5.91
CA GLU A 69 -12.15 -5.49 6.35
C GLU A 69 -11.20 -6.67 6.60
N GLY A 70 -9.94 -6.51 6.20
CA GLY A 70 -8.90 -7.53 6.32
C GLY A 70 -8.59 -8.33 5.05
N ALA A 71 -9.51 -8.40 4.08
CA ALA A 71 -9.31 -9.14 2.81
C ALA A 71 -8.90 -8.23 1.63
N VAL A 72 -8.27 -7.07 1.90
CA VAL A 72 -7.95 -6.07 0.86
C VAL A 72 -6.85 -6.54 -0.06
N PHE A 73 -5.82 -7.19 0.49
CA PHE A 73 -4.69 -7.69 -0.27
C PHE A 73 -4.73 -9.22 -0.34
N GLN A 74 -4.35 -9.74 -1.51
CA GLN A 74 -4.18 -11.17 -1.72
C GLN A 74 -2.71 -11.48 -1.92
N GLU A 75 -2.21 -12.54 -1.28
CA GLU A 75 -0.81 -12.93 -1.36
C GLU A 75 -0.33 -13.13 -2.80
N ARG A 76 -1.20 -13.65 -3.67
CA ARG A 76 -0.92 -13.84 -5.12
C ARG A 76 -0.63 -12.53 -5.88
N TRP A 77 -0.94 -11.36 -5.32
CA TRP A 77 -0.65 -10.06 -5.92
C TRP A 77 0.77 -9.59 -5.63
N ILE A 78 1.46 -10.24 -4.70
CA ILE A 78 2.84 -9.92 -4.35
C ILE A 78 3.74 -10.45 -5.46
N GLN A 79 4.41 -9.56 -6.15
CA GLN A 79 5.31 -9.89 -7.26
C GLN A 79 6.75 -9.56 -6.88
N TRP A 80 7.67 -10.43 -7.32
CA TRP A 80 9.08 -10.36 -7.01
C TRP A 80 9.89 -10.27 -8.29
N LYS A 81 10.91 -9.43 -8.31
CA LYS A 81 11.87 -9.38 -9.41
C LYS A 81 13.22 -8.83 -8.95
N ARG A 82 14.23 -9.04 -9.79
CA ARG A 82 15.51 -8.35 -9.65
C ARG A 82 15.33 -6.85 -9.91
N MET A 83 15.82 -6.02 -8.97
CA MET A 83 15.70 -4.57 -9.09
C MET A 83 16.68 -3.99 -10.13
N LEU A 84 16.30 -2.87 -10.69
CA LEU A 84 17.16 -2.08 -11.56
C LEU A 84 18.33 -1.47 -10.77
N LYS A 85 19.40 -1.07 -11.46
CA LYS A 85 20.42 -0.20 -10.87
C LYS A 85 19.81 1.15 -10.51
N LEU A 86 20.25 1.76 -9.40
CA LEU A 86 19.63 2.98 -8.85
C LEU A 86 19.54 4.13 -9.87
N ARG A 87 20.52 4.30 -10.75
CA ARG A 87 20.52 5.32 -11.84
C ARG A 87 19.33 5.23 -12.81
N TYR A 88 18.64 4.09 -12.86
CA TYR A 88 17.46 3.89 -13.72
C TYR A 88 16.14 4.24 -13.05
N TYR A 89 16.18 4.73 -11.83
CA TYR A 89 15.00 5.29 -11.16
C TYR A 89 14.95 6.81 -11.37
N GLU A 90 13.74 7.30 -11.65
CA GLU A 90 13.45 8.73 -11.77
C GLU A 90 13.37 9.38 -10.39
N SER A 91 12.76 8.67 -9.45
CA SER A 91 12.59 9.11 -8.07
C SER A 91 12.75 7.94 -7.10
N LEU A 92 13.39 8.25 -5.97
CA LEU A 92 13.53 7.35 -4.84
C LEU A 92 12.90 8.01 -3.61
N VAL A 93 12.07 7.26 -2.90
CA VAL A 93 11.40 7.74 -1.68
C VAL A 93 11.58 6.73 -0.58
N LEU A 94 12.21 7.15 0.50
CA LEU A 94 12.22 6.41 1.77
C LEU A 94 11.09 6.95 2.65
N TYR A 95 10.15 6.11 3.01
CA TYR A 95 9.09 6.46 3.95
C TYR A 95 9.28 5.71 5.26
N ILE A 96 9.27 6.45 6.37
CA ILE A 96 9.52 5.94 7.71
C ILE A 96 8.22 6.05 8.52
N ASP A 97 7.80 4.93 9.10
CA ASP A 97 6.71 4.83 10.08
C ASP A 97 7.32 4.30 11.39
N PRO A 98 7.63 5.17 12.34
CA PRO A 98 8.30 4.77 13.58
C PRO A 98 7.36 4.08 14.57
N SER A 99 6.02 4.11 14.36
CA SER A 99 4.99 3.52 15.22
C SER A 99 5.27 3.72 16.72
N PHE A 100 4.61 4.69 17.33
CA PHE A 100 4.85 5.08 18.71
C PHE A 100 3.65 4.72 19.58
N LYS A 101 3.62 3.50 20.11
CA LYS A 101 2.83 3.20 21.32
C LYS A 101 3.79 2.80 22.43
N ASP A 102 3.60 3.36 23.60
CA ASP A 102 4.44 3.24 24.81
C ASP A 102 4.60 1.81 25.38
N SER A 103 4.22 0.79 24.65
CA SER A 103 4.44 -0.59 25.05
C SER A 103 5.61 -1.19 24.27
N SER A 104 6.74 -1.31 24.91
CA SER A 104 8.01 -1.85 24.42
C SER A 104 7.94 -3.29 23.87
N LYS A 105 6.77 -3.92 23.86
CA LYS A 105 6.61 -5.33 23.48
C LYS A 105 5.93 -5.60 22.14
N ASN A 106 5.23 -4.64 21.50
CA ASN A 106 4.37 -5.00 20.36
C ASN A 106 4.38 -4.07 19.15
N ASP A 107 5.12 -2.97 19.12
CA ASP A 107 5.04 -2.05 17.97
C ASP A 107 6.15 -2.27 16.95
N TYR A 108 5.76 -2.65 15.75
CA TYR A 108 6.66 -2.73 14.60
C TYR A 108 6.99 -1.32 14.09
N LYS A 109 8.28 -1.06 13.91
CA LYS A 109 8.77 0.09 13.16
C LYS A 109 8.98 -0.33 11.72
N ALA A 110 8.58 0.54 10.79
CA ALA A 110 8.68 0.25 9.37
C ALA A 110 9.38 1.37 8.62
N ALA A 111 10.27 1.01 7.70
CA ALA A 111 10.82 1.92 6.72
C ALA A 111 10.94 1.21 5.38
N LYS A 112 10.52 1.85 4.28
CA LYS A 112 10.57 1.25 2.95
C LYS A 112 11.12 2.24 1.93
N LEU A 113 12.13 1.80 1.18
CA LEU A 113 12.67 2.53 0.03
C LEU A 113 11.93 2.11 -1.23
N TRP A 114 11.22 3.05 -1.82
CA TRP A 114 10.50 2.90 -3.07
C TRP A 114 11.20 3.61 -4.22
N GLY A 115 11.14 3.02 -5.40
CA GLY A 115 11.66 3.64 -6.61
C GLY A 115 10.64 3.58 -7.74
N ARG A 116 10.55 4.68 -8.50
CA ARG A 116 9.81 4.74 -9.76
C ARG A 116 10.79 4.63 -10.93
N PRO A 117 10.67 3.64 -11.82
CA PRO A 117 11.54 3.52 -12.99
C PRO A 117 11.43 4.73 -13.93
N ARG A 118 12.55 5.11 -14.57
CA ARG A 118 12.55 6.13 -15.61
C ARG A 118 11.70 5.70 -16.80
N CYS A 119 11.10 6.68 -17.47
CA CYS A 119 10.37 6.44 -18.71
C CYS A 119 11.28 5.86 -19.81
N GLY A 120 10.73 5.02 -20.70
CA GLY A 120 11.44 4.49 -21.87
C GLY A 120 12.36 3.29 -21.60
N LEU A 121 12.39 2.74 -20.39
CA LEU A 121 13.15 1.52 -20.11
C LEU A 121 12.45 0.28 -20.68
N LYS A 122 13.22 -0.62 -21.34
CA LYS A 122 12.69 -1.90 -21.83
C LYS A 122 12.39 -2.91 -20.70
N SER A 123 13.09 -2.79 -19.58
CA SER A 123 13.06 -3.74 -18.47
C SER A 123 12.02 -3.43 -17.38
N ALA A 124 11.40 -2.25 -17.42
CA ALA A 124 10.37 -1.84 -16.48
C ALA A 124 9.48 -0.74 -17.06
N LYS A 125 8.21 -0.74 -16.66
CA LYS A 125 7.27 0.30 -17.04
C LYS A 125 7.37 1.48 -16.07
N HIS A 126 7.22 2.69 -16.57
CA HIS A 126 7.20 3.91 -15.74
C HIS A 126 6.07 3.91 -14.69
N THR A 127 4.98 3.18 -14.95
CA THR A 127 3.85 3.01 -14.02
C THR A 127 4.13 2.05 -12.86
N GLU A 128 5.23 1.30 -12.91
CA GLU A 128 5.61 0.39 -11.84
C GLU A 128 6.17 1.13 -10.63
N LEU A 129 5.95 0.54 -9.46
CA LEU A 129 6.57 0.92 -8.20
C LEU A 129 7.41 -0.24 -7.68
N HIS A 130 8.65 0.02 -7.37
CA HIS A 130 9.61 -0.98 -6.91
C HIS A 130 9.97 -0.77 -5.45
N CYS A 131 9.68 -1.74 -4.59
CA CYS A 131 10.19 -1.78 -3.22
C CYS A 131 11.63 -2.33 -3.23
N LEU A 132 12.60 -1.44 -3.06
CA LEU A 132 14.04 -1.75 -3.18
C LEU A 132 14.61 -2.32 -1.90
N ARG A 133 14.21 -1.74 -0.76
CA ARG A 133 14.61 -2.10 0.59
C ARG A 133 13.40 -1.98 1.52
N ALA A 134 13.37 -2.81 2.53
CA ALA A 134 12.35 -2.76 3.58
C ALA A 134 13.00 -3.06 4.93
N PHE A 135 12.49 -2.41 5.96
CA PHE A 135 12.75 -2.65 7.36
C PHE A 135 11.42 -2.74 8.07
N VAL A 136 11.13 -3.83 8.73
CA VAL A 136 9.90 -4.00 9.52
C VAL A 136 10.25 -4.85 10.74
N ARG A 137 10.53 -4.22 11.87
CA ARG A 137 11.01 -4.88 13.10
C ARG A 137 10.37 -4.33 14.34
N GLN A 138 10.25 -5.18 15.35
CA GLN A 138 10.08 -4.77 16.73
C GLN A 138 11.47 -4.44 17.29
N CYS A 139 11.78 -3.16 17.42
CA CYS A 139 13.10 -2.70 17.84
C CYS A 139 13.03 -1.31 18.48
N SER A 140 14.17 -0.83 19.00
CA SER A 140 14.29 0.55 19.47
C SER A 140 14.26 1.56 18.31
N VAL A 141 13.94 2.81 18.62
CA VAL A 141 14.04 3.92 17.66
C VAL A 141 15.47 4.05 17.13
N GLY A 142 16.46 3.93 18.00
CA GLY A 142 17.87 4.02 17.61
C GLY A 142 18.31 2.94 16.63
N GLU A 143 17.77 1.71 16.71
CA GLU A 143 18.05 0.66 15.72
C GLU A 143 17.46 1.00 14.35
N MET A 144 16.24 1.53 14.31
CA MET A 144 15.62 1.98 13.06
C MET A 144 16.41 3.16 12.45
N VAL A 145 16.82 4.13 13.27
CA VAL A 145 17.60 5.28 12.82
C VAL A 145 18.95 4.83 12.26
N ARG A 146 19.67 3.94 12.94
CA ARG A 146 20.92 3.36 12.41
C ARG A 146 20.72 2.68 11.06
N TRP A 147 19.64 1.91 10.91
CA TRP A 147 19.32 1.28 9.62
C TRP A 147 19.09 2.34 8.51
N VAL A 148 18.44 3.47 8.83
CA VAL A 148 18.25 4.57 7.87
C VAL A 148 19.59 5.15 7.43
N TYR A 149 20.50 5.39 8.36
CA TYR A 149 21.86 5.89 8.07
C TYR A 149 22.68 4.85 7.28
N ASP A 150 22.64 3.58 7.66
CA ASP A 150 23.31 2.48 6.91
C ASP A 150 22.79 2.38 5.48
N LEU A 151 21.47 2.54 5.29
CA LEU A 151 20.89 2.60 3.96
C LEU A 151 21.38 3.82 3.19
N TRP A 152 21.46 4.99 3.84
CA TRP A 152 21.95 6.22 3.24
C TRP A 152 23.40 6.09 2.76
N ASP A 153 24.26 5.51 3.56
CA ASP A 153 25.68 5.26 3.22
C ASP A 153 25.86 4.29 2.03
N MET A 154 24.88 3.42 1.79
CA MET A 154 24.88 2.51 0.62
C MET A 154 24.39 3.16 -0.67
N LEU A 155 23.79 4.35 -0.60
CA LEU A 155 23.26 5.04 -1.77
C LEU A 155 24.39 5.80 -2.48
N PRO A 156 24.40 5.83 -3.83
CA PRO A 156 25.31 6.71 -4.55
C PRO A 156 25.06 8.19 -4.20
N GLU A 157 26.09 8.99 -4.17
CA GLU A 157 26.00 10.43 -3.86
C GLU A 157 25.06 11.20 -4.80
N ASP A 158 24.92 10.74 -6.05
CA ASP A 158 24.04 11.31 -7.06
C ASP A 158 22.59 10.77 -7.00
N ALA A 159 22.28 9.89 -6.04
CA ALA A 159 20.93 9.35 -5.89
C ALA A 159 19.99 10.38 -5.26
N ALA A 160 19.04 10.88 -6.04
CA ALA A 160 18.00 11.78 -5.55
C ALA A 160 16.97 11.01 -4.70
N VAL A 161 17.25 10.89 -3.39
CA VAL A 161 16.35 10.23 -2.43
C VAL A 161 15.66 11.29 -1.56
N THR A 162 14.33 11.23 -1.51
CA THR A 162 13.55 12.01 -0.56
C THR A 162 13.15 11.13 0.62
N ILE A 163 13.40 11.59 1.84
CA ILE A 163 13.04 10.85 3.05
C ILE A 163 11.87 11.54 3.72
N TYR A 164 10.79 10.79 3.94
CA TYR A 164 9.61 11.25 4.65
C TYR A 164 9.38 10.44 5.93
N MET A 165 8.96 11.13 6.97
CA MET A 165 8.43 10.52 8.19
C MET A 165 7.10 11.17 8.55
N GLU A 166 6.16 10.40 9.09
CA GLU A 166 4.88 10.94 9.51
C GLU A 166 5.04 12.02 10.57
N ALA A 167 4.43 13.20 10.34
CA ALA A 167 4.63 14.39 11.20
C ALA A 167 4.23 14.15 12.66
N ASN A 168 3.22 13.31 12.91
CA ASN A 168 2.77 12.98 14.27
C ASN A 168 3.84 12.25 15.10
N PHE A 169 4.86 11.71 14.45
CA PHE A 169 5.96 10.97 15.07
C PHE A 169 7.29 11.74 15.10
N MET A 170 7.33 12.97 14.55
CA MET A 170 8.48 13.85 14.72
C MET A 170 8.46 14.49 16.10
N GLN A 171 8.48 13.65 17.14
CA GLN A 171 8.65 14.07 18.52
C GLN A 171 10.14 14.23 18.84
N ASP A 172 10.45 15.02 19.85
CA ASP A 172 11.82 15.35 20.25
C ASP A 172 12.70 14.10 20.38
N THR A 173 12.18 13.03 20.98
CA THR A 173 12.91 11.76 21.18
C THR A 173 13.39 11.11 19.88
N ILE A 174 12.63 11.20 18.78
CA ILE A 174 13.04 10.62 17.49
C ILE A 174 14.04 11.52 16.80
N LEU A 175 13.82 12.82 16.88
CA LEU A 175 14.75 13.82 16.34
C LEU A 175 16.10 13.75 17.05
N ASP A 176 16.11 13.60 18.37
CA ASP A 176 17.32 13.40 19.18
C ASP A 176 18.12 12.18 18.76
N GLU A 177 17.43 11.06 18.43
CA GLU A 177 18.09 9.85 17.92
C GLU A 177 18.73 10.09 16.55
N PHE A 178 18.05 10.80 15.62
CA PHE A 178 18.62 11.18 14.33
C PHE A 178 19.82 12.11 14.51
N GLU A 179 19.71 13.12 15.37
CA GLU A 179 20.80 14.05 15.66
C GLU A 179 22.00 13.33 16.27
N ARG A 180 21.77 12.45 17.25
CA ARG A 180 22.81 11.66 17.90
C ARG A 180 23.58 10.80 16.89
N GLU A 181 22.85 10.02 16.06
CA GLU A 181 23.47 9.17 15.06
C GLU A 181 24.23 10.00 14.02
N GLY A 182 23.64 11.12 13.58
CA GLY A 182 24.29 12.02 12.62
C GLY A 182 25.55 12.66 13.17
N ASN A 183 25.56 13.07 14.43
CA ASN A 183 26.75 13.60 15.09
C ASN A 183 27.87 12.55 15.19
N GLN A 184 27.52 11.26 15.39
CA GLN A 184 28.50 10.18 15.40
C GLN A 184 29.10 9.93 14.01
N ARG A 185 28.32 10.09 12.94
CA ARG A 185 28.77 9.86 11.54
C ARG A 185 29.35 11.13 10.87
N GLY A 186 29.17 12.27 11.49
CA GLY A 186 29.67 13.55 10.96
C GLY A 186 28.76 14.17 9.87
N TYR A 187 27.54 13.72 9.69
CA TYR A 187 26.56 14.29 8.75
C TYR A 187 25.13 14.02 9.20
N GLN A 188 24.17 14.80 8.69
CA GLN A 188 22.74 14.63 8.99
C GLN A 188 21.97 14.16 7.75
N VAL A 189 21.12 13.13 7.93
CA VAL A 189 20.21 12.66 6.89
C VAL A 189 18.98 13.58 6.80
N PRO A 190 18.60 14.09 5.59
CA PRO A 190 17.52 15.06 5.44
C PRO A 190 16.14 14.41 5.55
N VAL A 191 15.60 14.29 6.77
CA VAL A 191 14.26 13.75 6.99
C VAL A 191 13.21 14.86 6.95
N THR A 192 12.20 14.70 6.12
CA THR A 192 11.10 15.65 5.95
C THR A 192 9.83 15.17 6.62
N ALA A 193 9.18 16.03 7.39
CA ALA A 193 7.88 15.74 7.99
C ALA A 193 6.77 15.63 6.93
N ASP A 194 6.07 14.50 6.89
CA ASP A 194 4.85 14.37 6.08
C ASP A 194 3.65 14.97 6.81
N LYS A 195 3.33 16.24 6.50
CA LYS A 195 2.23 17.00 7.10
C LYS A 195 0.91 16.86 6.34
N ARG A 196 0.84 16.02 5.30
CA ARG A 196 -0.38 15.84 4.52
C ARG A 196 -1.50 15.28 5.38
N LYS A 197 -2.70 15.86 5.26
CA LYS A 197 -3.90 15.29 5.89
C LYS A 197 -4.19 13.94 5.27
N LYS A 198 -4.16 12.89 6.07
CA LYS A 198 -4.39 11.53 5.63
C LYS A 198 -5.86 11.15 5.83
N PRO A 199 -6.51 10.56 4.83
CA PRO A 199 -7.82 9.92 5.01
C PRO A 199 -7.74 8.78 6.02
N ASP A 200 -8.89 8.22 6.38
CA ASP A 200 -8.97 7.01 7.19
C ASP A 200 -8.03 5.91 6.69
N LYS A 201 -7.44 5.16 7.62
CA LYS A 201 -6.46 4.12 7.33
C LYS A 201 -6.99 3.10 6.33
N PHE A 202 -8.23 2.65 6.53
CA PHE A 202 -8.85 1.65 5.67
C PHE A 202 -9.07 2.19 4.25
N ALA A 203 -9.60 3.41 4.12
CA ALA A 203 -9.80 4.07 2.83
C ALA A 203 -8.47 4.24 2.05
N ARG A 204 -7.36 4.54 2.75
CA ARG A 204 -6.02 4.61 2.13
C ARG A 204 -5.56 3.26 1.59
N ILE A 205 -5.74 2.21 2.39
CA ILE A 205 -5.38 0.84 2.00
C ILE A 205 -6.20 0.40 0.79
N GLU A 206 -7.50 0.66 0.80
CA GLU A 206 -8.41 0.35 -0.30
C GLU A 206 -8.03 1.09 -1.58
N ALA A 207 -7.72 2.38 -1.49
CA ALA A 207 -7.35 3.21 -2.64
C ALA A 207 -6.09 2.75 -3.37
N VAL A 208 -5.13 2.14 -2.66
CA VAL A 208 -3.87 1.70 -3.26
C VAL A 208 -3.88 0.22 -3.69
N SER A 209 -4.80 -0.59 -3.17
CA SER A 209 -4.85 -2.04 -3.47
C SER A 209 -4.92 -2.37 -4.97
N PRO A 210 -5.57 -1.57 -5.86
CA PRO A 210 -5.57 -1.83 -7.30
C PRO A 210 -4.18 -1.81 -7.95
N LEU A 211 -3.21 -1.16 -7.33
CA LEU A 211 -1.83 -1.15 -7.86
C LEU A 211 -1.19 -2.55 -7.75
N TRP A 212 -1.44 -3.26 -6.64
CA TRP A 212 -1.00 -4.65 -6.46
C TRP A 212 -1.78 -5.61 -7.35
N GLU A 213 -3.09 -5.49 -7.36
CA GLU A 213 -3.98 -6.32 -8.19
C GLU A 213 -3.61 -6.27 -9.67
N ARG A 214 -3.26 -5.07 -10.18
CA ARG A 214 -2.84 -4.85 -11.57
C ARG A 214 -1.38 -5.19 -11.85
N GLY A 215 -0.62 -5.60 -10.84
CA GLY A 215 0.77 -5.97 -10.99
C GLY A 215 1.72 -4.78 -11.22
N PHE A 216 1.36 -3.60 -10.72
CA PHE A 216 2.24 -2.42 -10.81
C PHE A 216 3.25 -2.35 -9.67
N VAL A 217 3.07 -3.14 -8.60
CA VAL A 217 3.98 -3.12 -7.45
C VAL A 217 4.86 -4.36 -7.46
N TRP A 218 6.17 -4.11 -7.38
CA TRP A 218 7.19 -5.15 -7.39
C TRP A 218 8.11 -5.04 -6.18
N TYR A 219 8.43 -6.18 -5.61
CA TYR A 219 9.38 -6.29 -4.51
C TYR A 219 10.70 -6.85 -4.98
N ASN A 220 11.77 -6.40 -4.34
CA ASN A 220 13.10 -6.94 -4.59
C ASN A 220 13.16 -8.42 -4.21
N GLU A 221 13.53 -9.28 -5.14
CA GLU A 221 13.63 -10.73 -4.90
C GLU A 221 14.57 -11.10 -3.74
N LYS A 222 15.57 -10.26 -3.44
CA LYS A 222 16.46 -10.44 -2.29
C LYS A 222 15.75 -10.35 -0.94
N LEU A 223 14.58 -9.71 -0.90
CA LEU A 223 13.75 -9.57 0.29
C LEU A 223 12.75 -10.72 0.45
N LYS A 224 12.68 -11.65 -0.51
CA LYS A 224 11.69 -12.75 -0.50
C LYS A 224 11.84 -13.68 0.72
N ASN A 225 13.07 -13.90 1.15
CA ASN A 225 13.40 -14.76 2.29
C ASN A 225 13.50 -13.96 3.61
N ASP A 226 13.25 -12.66 3.55
CA ASP A 226 13.27 -11.80 4.72
C ASP A 226 11.90 -11.84 5.37
N ASN A 227 11.81 -12.43 6.57
CA ASN A 227 10.55 -12.50 7.34
C ASN A 227 9.93 -11.12 7.66
N GLU A 228 10.65 -10.05 7.37
CA GLU A 228 10.22 -8.67 7.59
C GLU A 228 9.15 -8.22 6.60
N ILE A 229 9.14 -8.72 5.36
CA ILE A 229 8.14 -8.29 4.36
C ILE A 229 6.79 -8.96 4.57
N GLY A 230 6.76 -10.23 4.93
CA GLY A 230 5.52 -10.96 5.18
C GLY A 230 4.66 -10.36 6.31
N ARG A 231 5.30 -9.69 7.27
CA ARG A 231 4.62 -9.03 8.40
C ARG A 231 4.09 -7.63 8.08
N ALA A 232 4.53 -7.03 6.99
CA ALA A 232 4.12 -5.68 6.58
C ALA A 232 2.79 -5.65 5.79
N HIS A 233 2.18 -6.80 5.55
CA HIS A 233 0.96 -6.96 4.75
C HIS A 233 -0.24 -7.48 5.54
N VAL A 234 -0.10 -7.69 6.85
CA VAL A 234 -1.19 -8.11 7.75
C VAL A 234 -1.85 -6.90 8.42
#